data_415347fcae1aa49cd3f38f26b7b21a06
#
_entry.id   415347fcae1aa49cd3f38f26b7b21a06
#
_cell.length_a   1.000
_cell.length_b   1.000
_cell.length_c   1.000
_cell.angle_alpha   90.00
_cell.angle_beta   90.00
_cell.angle_gamma   90.00
#
_symmetry.space_group_name_H-M   'P 1'
#
loop_
_entity.id
_entity.type
_entity.pdbx_description
1 polymer ?
#
loop_
_entity_poly.entity_id
_entity_poly.type
_entity_poly.pdbx_seq_one_letter_code
_entity_poly.pdbx_strand_id
1 'polypeptide(L)'
;MKDKLSVMFLAGEASGDGLAAELLQGLRSLLSQTGRSMDAFGAGGERLKNAGAEIAIDLTQHAVVGIIEVLKHFNTLKGFFLKLLDLARAKRPDVIILVDYPGFNLRFAKVLKKWVRQHPDSGWEPKIVQFISPQICRLRKDGRFE
;
A
#
# COMPACT_ATOMS: atom_id res chain seq x y z
N MET A 1 -15.36 -8.87 17.61
CA MET A 1 -14.35 -7.90 17.08
C MET A 1 -12.97 -8.51 17.33
N LYS A 2 -12.08 -8.51 16.34
CA LYS A 2 -10.77 -9.15 16.51
C LYS A 2 -9.90 -8.35 17.50
N ASP A 3 -9.22 -9.04 18.41
CA ASP A 3 -8.29 -8.40 19.37
C ASP A 3 -6.99 -7.95 18.69
N LYS A 4 -6.65 -8.58 17.60
CA LYS A 4 -5.47 -8.26 16.79
C LYS A 4 -5.87 -7.97 15.34
N LEU A 5 -5.51 -6.79 14.85
CA LEU A 5 -5.77 -6.33 13.49
C LEU A 5 -4.57 -6.65 12.59
N SER A 6 -4.82 -7.18 11.39
CA SER A 6 -3.77 -7.40 10.39
C SER A 6 -3.86 -6.33 9.30
N VAL A 7 -2.80 -5.53 9.14
CA VAL A 7 -2.78 -4.37 8.25
C VAL A 7 -1.60 -4.43 7.29
N MET A 8 -1.90 -4.34 6.00
CA MET A 8 -0.90 -4.26 4.94
C MET A 8 -0.72 -2.80 4.49
N PHE A 9 0.51 -2.32 4.46
CA PHE A 9 0.87 -1.00 3.94
C PHE A 9 1.54 -1.12 2.58
N LEU A 10 1.22 -0.20 1.67
CA LEU A 10 1.92 0.00 0.41
C LEU A 10 2.34 1.46 0.30
N ALA A 11 3.61 1.74 0.54
CA ALA A 11 4.23 3.04 0.38
C ALA A 11 5.38 2.94 -0.64
N GLY A 12 5.25 3.61 -1.78
CA GLY A 12 6.17 3.46 -2.91
C GLY A 12 7.29 4.49 -2.98
N GLU A 13 7.18 5.57 -2.21
CA GLU A 13 8.13 6.70 -2.24
C GLU A 13 8.57 7.08 -0.82
N ALA A 14 9.70 7.77 -0.71
CA ALA A 14 10.26 8.15 0.59
C ALA A 14 9.31 9.05 1.42
N SER A 15 8.57 9.93 0.77
CA SER A 15 7.53 10.75 1.40
C SER A 15 6.39 9.89 1.93
N GLY A 16 5.90 8.95 1.13
CA GLY A 16 4.87 8.00 1.51
C GLY A 16 5.31 7.07 2.65
N ASP A 17 6.57 6.65 2.67
CA ASP A 17 7.15 5.84 3.73
C ASP A 17 7.12 6.56 5.10
N GLY A 18 7.49 7.85 5.12
CA GLY A 18 7.38 8.67 6.33
C GLY A 18 5.95 8.79 6.84
N LEU A 19 5.01 9.09 5.95
CA LEU A 19 3.58 9.20 6.28
C LEU A 19 2.98 7.87 6.75
N ALA A 20 3.36 6.76 6.12
CA ALA A 20 2.96 5.42 6.55
C ALA A 20 3.47 5.09 7.95
N ALA A 21 4.72 5.47 8.27
CA ALA A 21 5.30 5.27 9.58
C ALA A 21 4.56 6.05 10.67
N GLU A 22 4.26 7.33 10.44
CA GLU A 22 3.48 8.17 11.35
C GLU A 22 2.07 7.62 11.56
N LEU A 23 1.41 7.21 10.47
CA LEU A 23 0.08 6.59 10.53
C LEU A 23 0.10 5.29 11.34
N LEU A 24 1.10 4.42 11.13
CA LEU A 24 1.24 3.18 11.88
C LEU A 24 1.40 3.43 13.37
N GLN A 25 2.23 4.39 13.75
CA GLN A 25 2.44 4.76 15.16
C GLN A 25 1.15 5.29 15.79
N GLY A 26 0.42 6.18 15.09
CA GLY A 26 -0.86 6.71 15.54
C GLY A 26 -1.92 5.63 15.73
N LEU A 27 -2.05 4.72 14.76
CA LEU A 27 -2.99 3.60 14.84
C LEU A 27 -2.67 2.64 15.99
N ARG A 28 -1.39 2.33 16.23
CA ARG A 28 -0.98 1.49 17.36
C ARG A 28 -1.31 2.15 18.69
N SER A 29 -1.05 3.45 18.82
CA SER A 29 -1.40 4.20 20.02
C SER A 29 -2.91 4.17 20.32
N LEU A 30 -3.74 4.38 19.30
CA LEU A 30 -5.20 4.30 19.42
C LEU A 30 -5.70 2.90 19.80
N LEU A 31 -5.17 1.87 19.14
CA LEU A 31 -5.57 0.49 19.41
C LEU A 31 -5.16 0.05 20.82
N SER A 32 -3.97 0.45 21.29
CA SER A 32 -3.50 0.11 22.64
C SER A 32 -4.41 0.68 23.75
N GLN A 33 -5.01 1.86 23.53
CA GLN A 33 -5.98 2.44 24.48
C GLN A 33 -7.24 1.59 24.64
N THR A 34 -7.55 0.74 23.66
CA THR A 34 -8.69 -0.18 23.68
C THR A 34 -8.30 -1.62 23.98
N GLY A 35 -7.05 -1.85 24.42
CA GLY A 35 -6.51 -3.19 24.68
C GLY A 35 -6.29 -4.04 23.42
N ARG A 36 -6.29 -3.42 22.24
CA ARG A 36 -6.12 -4.10 20.95
C ARG A 36 -4.71 -3.90 20.41
N SER A 37 -4.29 -4.81 19.55
CA SER A 37 -2.98 -4.76 18.88
C SER A 37 -3.11 -4.85 17.37
N MET A 38 -2.02 -4.59 16.65
CA MET A 38 -1.97 -4.77 15.20
C MET A 38 -0.64 -5.33 14.72
N ASP A 39 -0.71 -6.22 13.74
CA ASP A 39 0.40 -6.58 12.89
C ASP A 39 0.41 -5.70 11.65
N ALA A 40 1.57 -5.13 11.36
CA ALA A 40 1.79 -4.32 10.17
C ALA A 40 2.85 -4.95 9.28
N PHE A 41 2.58 -5.04 7.99
CA PHE A 41 3.50 -5.60 7.01
C PHE A 41 3.26 -4.99 5.63
N GLY A 42 4.13 -5.24 4.68
CA GLY A 42 3.91 -4.88 3.28
C GLY A 42 5.12 -4.30 2.56
N ALA A 43 4.91 -3.21 1.85
CA ALA A 43 5.94 -2.50 1.11
C ALA A 43 6.13 -1.09 1.64
N GLY A 44 7.38 -0.67 1.75
CA GLY A 44 7.77 0.64 2.26
C GLY A 44 9.28 0.73 2.34
N GLY A 45 9.80 1.62 3.15
CA GLY A 45 11.21 1.82 3.40
C GLY A 45 11.60 1.71 4.88
N GLU A 46 12.74 2.31 5.20
CA GLU A 46 13.33 2.24 6.53
C GLU A 46 12.46 2.89 7.62
N ARG A 47 11.73 3.95 7.31
CA ARG A 47 10.89 4.62 8.31
C ARG A 47 9.73 3.74 8.76
N LEU A 48 9.03 3.12 7.82
CA LEU A 48 7.93 2.20 8.10
C LEU A 48 8.44 0.94 8.84
N LYS A 49 9.61 0.44 8.45
CA LYS A 49 10.31 -0.66 9.14
C LYS A 49 10.63 -0.29 10.58
N ASN A 50 11.24 0.87 10.81
CA ASN A 50 11.59 1.36 12.15
C ASN A 50 10.36 1.63 13.03
N ALA A 51 9.21 1.96 12.42
CA ALA A 51 7.92 2.03 13.12
C ALA A 51 7.36 0.65 13.48
N GLY A 52 8.03 -0.44 13.08
CA GLY A 52 7.74 -1.82 13.46
C GLY A 52 6.87 -2.59 12.47
N ALA A 53 6.83 -2.20 11.20
CA ALA A 53 6.25 -3.02 10.14
C ALA A 53 7.25 -4.05 9.60
N GLU A 54 6.75 -5.23 9.23
CA GLU A 54 7.50 -6.23 8.48
C GLU A 54 7.56 -5.82 7.01
N ILE A 55 8.71 -5.34 6.54
CA ILE A 55 8.89 -4.91 5.15
C ILE A 55 9.28 -6.10 4.28
N ALA A 56 8.36 -6.53 3.43
CA ALA A 56 8.58 -7.59 2.46
C ALA A 56 9.33 -7.10 1.22
N ILE A 57 9.07 -5.85 0.80
CA ILE A 57 9.70 -5.21 -0.35
C ILE A 57 9.95 -3.73 -0.03
N ASP A 58 11.20 -3.30 -0.17
CA ASP A 58 11.55 -1.89 -0.12
C ASP A 58 11.32 -1.24 -1.48
N LEU A 59 10.15 -0.62 -1.65
CA LEU A 59 9.82 0.10 -2.87
C LEU A 59 10.51 1.46 -2.96
N THR A 60 10.95 2.04 -1.84
CA THR A 60 11.53 3.38 -1.82
C THR A 60 12.90 3.45 -2.51
N GLN A 61 13.65 2.35 -2.51
CA GLN A 61 14.91 2.23 -3.23
C GLN A 61 14.73 2.12 -4.76
N HIS A 62 13.51 1.81 -5.20
CA HIS A 62 13.14 1.64 -6.61
C HIS A 62 12.17 2.73 -7.10
N ALA A 63 11.95 3.76 -6.31
CA ALA A 63 11.20 4.94 -6.70
C ALA A 63 11.98 5.70 -7.80
N VAL A 64 11.52 5.54 -9.01
CA VAL A 64 12.23 5.97 -10.21
C VAL A 64 11.79 7.36 -10.61
N VAL A 65 12.75 8.26 -10.71
CA VAL A 65 12.58 9.62 -11.22
C VAL A 65 12.84 9.60 -12.73
N GLY A 66 11.77 9.52 -13.53
CA GLY A 66 11.85 9.69 -14.98
C GLY A 66 11.27 8.53 -15.81
N ILE A 67 10.71 8.86 -16.97
CA ILE A 67 10.01 7.91 -17.88
C ILE A 67 10.96 6.84 -18.43
N ILE A 68 12.22 7.18 -18.70
CA ILE A 68 13.21 6.25 -19.27
C ILE A 68 13.61 5.17 -18.28
N GLU A 69 13.70 5.52 -16.99
CA GLU A 69 14.05 4.59 -15.92
C GLU A 69 12.87 3.66 -15.59
N VAL A 70 11.62 4.16 -15.66
CA VAL A 70 10.42 3.32 -15.54
C VAL A 70 10.41 2.18 -16.55
N LEU A 71 10.81 2.44 -17.79
CA LEU A 71 10.88 1.41 -18.84
C LEU A 71 11.98 0.36 -18.57
N LYS A 72 13.12 0.77 -18.01
CA LYS A 72 14.22 -0.14 -17.64
C LYS A 72 13.86 -1.04 -16.46
N HIS A 73 13.05 -0.54 -15.52
CA HIS A 73 12.67 -1.26 -14.30
C HIS A 73 11.26 -1.87 -14.35
N PHE A 74 10.59 -1.83 -15.50
CA PHE A 74 9.22 -2.32 -15.65
C PHE A 74 9.06 -3.78 -15.19
N ASN A 75 9.99 -4.65 -15.55
CA ASN A 75 9.95 -6.06 -15.14
C ASN A 75 10.14 -6.23 -13.63
N THR A 76 11.00 -5.43 -13.02
CA THR A 76 11.23 -5.42 -11.57
C THR A 76 9.99 -4.96 -10.81
N LEU A 77 9.38 -3.84 -11.24
CA LEU A 77 8.14 -3.33 -10.66
C LEU A 77 6.96 -4.31 -10.83
N LYS A 78 6.88 -4.97 -11.99
CA LYS A 78 5.90 -6.04 -12.21
C LYS A 78 6.11 -7.21 -11.27
N GLY A 79 7.37 -7.61 -11.03
CA GLY A 79 7.73 -8.65 -10.07
C GLY A 79 7.31 -8.29 -8.65
N PHE A 80 7.56 -7.06 -8.22
CA PHE A 80 7.13 -6.56 -6.90
C PHE A 80 5.61 -6.52 -6.78
N PHE A 81 4.93 -6.08 -7.82
CA PHE A 81 3.47 -6.03 -7.88
C PHE A 81 2.85 -7.41 -7.66
N LEU A 82 3.36 -8.43 -8.36
CA LEU A 82 2.90 -9.81 -8.22
C LEU A 82 3.20 -10.38 -6.84
N LYS A 83 4.40 -10.17 -6.31
CA LYS A 83 4.77 -10.60 -4.95
C LYS A 83 3.87 -9.98 -3.88
N LEU A 84 3.51 -8.71 -4.02
CA LEU A 84 2.61 -8.03 -3.08
C LEU A 84 1.18 -8.55 -3.18
N LEU A 85 0.70 -8.88 -4.37
CA LEU A 85 -0.60 -9.54 -4.54
C LEU A 85 -0.62 -10.92 -3.87
N ASP A 86 0.42 -11.70 -4.07
CA ASP A 86 0.54 -13.03 -3.45
C ASP A 86 0.66 -12.93 -1.93
N LEU A 87 1.41 -11.95 -1.41
CA LEU A 87 1.51 -11.68 0.01
C LEU A 87 0.15 -11.30 0.62
N ALA A 88 -0.62 -10.44 -0.07
CA ALA A 88 -1.96 -10.08 0.38
C ALA A 88 -2.91 -11.28 0.42
N ARG A 89 -2.86 -12.14 -0.59
CA ARG A 89 -3.66 -13.37 -0.67
C ARG A 89 -3.28 -14.39 0.41
N ALA A 90 -1.99 -14.52 0.69
CA ALA A 90 -1.47 -15.46 1.69
C ALA A 90 -1.76 -15.00 3.12
N LYS A 91 -1.45 -13.75 3.45
CA LYS A 91 -1.62 -13.20 4.81
C LYS A 91 -3.06 -12.71 5.10
N ARG A 92 -3.88 -12.46 4.08
CA ARG A 92 -5.28 -12.03 4.18
C ARG A 92 -5.49 -10.90 5.19
N PRO A 93 -4.86 -9.73 5.00
CA PRO A 93 -5.01 -8.62 5.93
C PRO A 93 -6.46 -8.15 6.04
N ASP A 94 -6.83 -7.63 7.20
CA ASP A 94 -8.14 -7.03 7.45
C ASP A 94 -8.26 -5.68 6.73
N VAL A 95 -7.15 -4.93 6.70
CA VAL A 95 -7.07 -3.60 6.07
C VAL A 95 -5.82 -3.51 5.20
N ILE A 96 -5.96 -2.88 4.04
CA ILE A 96 -4.85 -2.53 3.15
C ILE A 96 -4.82 -1.02 3.02
N ILE A 97 -3.71 -0.40 3.43
CA ILE A 97 -3.52 1.04 3.39
C ILE A 97 -2.54 1.37 2.27
N LEU A 98 -3.04 2.10 1.28
CA LEU A 98 -2.29 2.57 0.13
C LEU A 98 -1.87 4.01 0.41
N VAL A 99 -0.55 4.24 0.49
CA VAL A 99 0.00 5.55 0.84
C VAL A 99 0.68 6.14 -0.38
N ASP A 100 0.13 7.26 -0.88
CA ASP A 100 0.65 7.95 -2.08
C ASP A 100 0.83 7.00 -3.28
N TYR A 101 1.77 7.26 -4.19
CA TYR A 101 2.16 6.42 -5.34
C TYR A 101 0.96 5.90 -6.18
N PRO A 102 0.14 6.82 -6.72
CA PRO A 102 -1.22 6.50 -7.19
C PRO A 102 -1.24 5.51 -8.35
N GLY A 103 -0.31 5.58 -9.29
CA GLY A 103 -0.28 4.69 -10.45
C GLY A 103 -0.17 3.21 -10.08
N PHE A 104 0.71 2.89 -9.16
CA PHE A 104 0.92 1.54 -8.64
C PHE A 104 -0.23 1.11 -7.71
N ASN A 105 -0.54 1.94 -6.74
CA ASN A 105 -1.48 1.62 -5.67
C ASN A 105 -2.92 1.45 -6.17
N LEU A 106 -3.39 2.33 -7.06
CA LEU A 106 -4.73 2.20 -7.64
C LEU A 106 -4.87 0.96 -8.52
N ARG A 107 -3.81 0.62 -9.27
CA ARG A 107 -3.78 -0.61 -10.07
C ARG A 107 -3.78 -1.84 -9.17
N PHE A 108 -3.02 -1.83 -8.09
CA PHE A 108 -3.01 -2.89 -7.08
C PHE A 108 -4.40 -3.11 -6.49
N ALA A 109 -5.06 -2.04 -6.03
CA ALA A 109 -6.41 -2.09 -5.49
C ALA A 109 -7.41 -2.67 -6.50
N LYS A 110 -7.34 -2.24 -7.77
CA LYS A 110 -8.23 -2.72 -8.84
C LYS A 110 -8.07 -4.22 -9.09
N VAL A 111 -6.82 -4.69 -9.20
CA VAL A 111 -6.54 -6.11 -9.44
C VAL A 111 -6.97 -6.96 -8.26
N LEU A 112 -6.66 -6.51 -7.04
CA LEU A 112 -7.03 -7.25 -5.83
C LEU A 112 -8.55 -7.32 -5.64
N LYS A 113 -9.27 -6.21 -5.82
CA LYS A 113 -10.75 -6.20 -5.76
C LYS A 113 -11.39 -7.11 -6.81
N LYS A 114 -10.80 -7.17 -8.01
CA LYS A 114 -11.25 -8.12 -9.05
C LYS A 114 -11.07 -9.56 -8.60
N TRP A 115 -9.89 -9.87 -8.03
CA TRP A 115 -9.60 -11.22 -7.54
C TRP A 115 -10.56 -11.64 -6.41
N VAL A 116 -10.78 -10.76 -5.42
CA VAL A 116 -11.72 -11.01 -4.30
C VAL A 116 -13.14 -11.32 -4.81
N ARG A 117 -13.64 -10.53 -5.77
CA ARG A 117 -14.95 -10.77 -6.39
C ARG A 117 -15.04 -12.09 -7.15
N GLN A 118 -13.94 -12.57 -7.71
CA GLN A 118 -13.88 -13.86 -8.43
C GLN A 118 -13.73 -15.06 -7.49
N HIS A 119 -13.39 -14.82 -6.21
CA HIS A 119 -13.18 -15.86 -5.21
C HIS A 119 -14.03 -15.62 -3.95
N PRO A 120 -15.37 -15.58 -4.06
CA PRO A 120 -16.26 -15.32 -2.92
C PRO A 120 -16.11 -16.40 -1.84
N ASP A 121 -15.81 -17.62 -2.23
CA ASP A 121 -15.60 -18.75 -1.30
C ASP A 121 -14.37 -18.58 -0.41
N SER A 122 -13.48 -17.64 -0.71
CA SER A 122 -12.33 -17.34 0.13
C SER A 122 -12.73 -16.77 1.50
N GLY A 123 -13.92 -16.17 1.61
CA GLY A 123 -14.40 -15.50 2.83
C GLY A 123 -13.55 -14.28 3.23
N TRP A 124 -12.65 -13.82 2.36
CA TRP A 124 -11.76 -12.70 2.63
C TRP A 124 -12.16 -11.46 1.83
N GLU A 125 -12.50 -10.40 2.53
CA GLU A 125 -12.88 -9.11 1.97
C GLU A 125 -12.16 -7.98 2.73
N PRO A 126 -10.93 -7.59 2.32
CA PRO A 126 -10.18 -6.55 3.01
C PRO A 126 -10.77 -5.17 2.76
N LYS A 127 -10.71 -4.30 3.78
CA LYS A 127 -10.95 -2.88 3.58
C LYS A 127 -9.71 -2.26 2.92
N ILE A 128 -9.90 -1.62 1.77
CA ILE A 128 -8.83 -0.91 1.05
C ILE A 128 -9.02 0.58 1.25
N VAL A 129 -8.03 1.22 1.85
CA VAL A 129 -8.02 2.64 2.19
C VAL A 129 -6.90 3.33 1.42
N GLN A 130 -7.23 4.37 0.67
CA GLN A 130 -6.23 5.28 0.12
C GLN A 130 -5.97 6.38 1.15
N PHE A 131 -4.77 6.39 1.70
CA PHE A 131 -4.28 7.45 2.58
C PHE A 131 -3.50 8.45 1.74
N ILE A 132 -3.92 9.70 1.77
CA ILE A 132 -3.54 10.78 0.86
C ILE A 132 -4.10 10.55 -0.55
N SER A 133 -5.07 11.38 -0.89
CA SER A 133 -5.72 11.32 -2.19
C SER A 133 -4.73 11.65 -3.31
N PRO A 134 -4.66 10.84 -4.37
CA PRO A 134 -3.85 11.19 -5.52
C PRO A 134 -4.33 12.52 -6.10
N GLN A 135 -3.40 13.44 -6.34
CA GLN A 135 -3.69 14.65 -7.10
C GLN A 135 -3.94 14.24 -8.55
N ILE A 136 -5.20 14.20 -8.95
CA ILE A 136 -5.58 13.97 -10.34
C ILE A 136 -5.49 15.32 -11.05
N CYS A 137 -4.36 15.60 -11.70
CA CYS A 137 -4.31 16.67 -12.68
C CYS A 137 -5.23 16.29 -13.85
N ARG A 138 -6.42 16.86 -13.91
CA ARG A 138 -7.25 16.80 -15.11
C ARG A 138 -6.70 17.83 -16.10
N LEU A 139 -6.23 17.36 -17.25
CA LEU A 139 -6.08 18.22 -18.42
C LEU A 139 -7.48 18.67 -18.83
N ARG A 140 -7.74 19.98 -18.75
CA ARG A 140 -8.92 20.56 -19.40
C ARG A 140 -8.76 20.41 -20.91
N LYS A 141 -9.90 20.36 -21.63
CA LYS A 141 -9.93 20.31 -23.11
C LYS A 141 -9.20 21.49 -23.79
N ASP A 142 -8.86 22.53 -23.04
CA ASP A 142 -8.11 23.70 -23.47
C ASP A 142 -6.59 23.62 -23.19
N GLY A 143 -6.09 22.47 -22.73
CA GLY A 143 -4.66 22.22 -22.49
C GLY A 143 -4.09 22.87 -21.23
N ARG A 144 -4.92 23.46 -20.34
CA ARG A 144 -4.47 24.03 -19.07
C ARG A 144 -4.61 23.01 -17.94
N PHE A 145 -3.68 23.03 -17.00
CA PHE A 145 -3.74 22.25 -15.75
C PHE A 145 -4.50 23.03 -14.67
N GLU A 146 -5.37 22.38 -13.98
CA GLU A 146 -5.94 22.84 -12.70
C GLU A 146 -5.21 22.24 -11.53
#